data_408e5e957c1c2980c3482ca50c28fcf8
#
_entry.id   408e5e957c1c2980c3482ca50c28fcf8
#
_cell.length_a   1.000
_cell.length_b   1.000
_cell.length_c   1.000
_cell.angle_alpha   90.00
_cell.angle_beta   90.00
_cell.angle_gamma   90.00
#
_symmetry.space_group_name_H-M   'P 1'
#
loop_
_entity.id
_entity.type
_entity.pdbx_description
1 polymer ?
#
loop_
_entity_poly.entity_id
_entity_poly.type
_entity_poly.pdbx_seq_one_letter_code
_entity_poly.pdbx_strand_id
1 'polypeptide(L)'
;MAEKAPDRIWLHELSDLLAWYEDNLCAVGARDPRDHFVKFTPERFPHLIKLHRKGSNKEVKSPQKQVIAIREKKRGNADFGGYECERAQTFPWILPAILRPTKILELIAQPLIGAEKTGDVLYVKEFENTQRRYRFKIVVCRKVAPKLLVPVTCHPREHARYSPTQYKQVWP
;
A
#
# COMPACT_ATOMS: atom_id res chain seq x y z
N MET A 1 -7.91 -16.65 15.68
CA MET A 1 -6.47 -16.99 15.59
C MET A 1 -5.80 -16.04 14.61
N ALA A 2 -4.59 -15.59 14.90
CA ALA A 2 -3.83 -14.80 13.94
C ALA A 2 -3.47 -15.68 12.71
N GLU A 3 -3.53 -15.11 11.54
CA GLU A 3 -3.24 -15.78 10.27
C GLU A 3 -1.74 -15.70 10.00
N LYS A 4 -1.18 -16.76 9.42
CA LYS A 4 0.21 -16.74 8.97
C LYS A 4 0.36 -15.75 7.82
N ALA A 5 1.40 -14.91 7.87
CA ALA A 5 1.69 -14.00 6.77
C ALA A 5 2.03 -14.78 5.48
N PRO A 6 1.51 -14.36 4.32
CA PRO A 6 1.95 -14.89 3.03
C PRO A 6 3.46 -14.75 2.83
N ASP A 7 4.03 -15.58 1.98
CA ASP A 7 5.43 -15.46 1.65
C ASP A 7 5.72 -14.13 0.98
N ARG A 8 6.92 -13.58 1.25
CA ARG A 8 7.40 -12.37 0.60
C ARG A 8 7.79 -12.67 -0.84
N ILE A 9 7.63 -11.66 -1.72
CA ILE A 9 8.16 -11.73 -3.08
C ILE A 9 9.56 -11.11 -3.15
N TRP A 10 10.43 -11.70 -3.97
CA TRP A 10 11.82 -11.31 -4.14
C TRP A 10 12.08 -10.99 -5.62
N LEU A 11 11.38 -9.96 -6.12
CA LEU A 11 11.54 -9.47 -7.49
C LEU A 11 12.49 -8.27 -7.47
N HIS A 12 13.54 -8.31 -8.27
CA HIS A 12 14.58 -7.29 -8.30
C HIS A 12 14.31 -6.23 -9.36
N GLU A 13 13.71 -6.61 -10.49
CA GLU A 13 13.41 -5.68 -11.56
C GLU A 13 12.06 -4.98 -11.32
N LEU A 14 12.03 -3.65 -11.49
CA LEU A 14 10.80 -2.86 -11.34
C LEU A 14 9.70 -3.29 -12.29
N SER A 15 10.06 -3.70 -13.52
CA SER A 15 9.09 -4.20 -14.51
C SER A 15 8.41 -5.49 -14.06
N ASP A 16 9.15 -6.41 -13.45
CA ASP A 16 8.59 -7.67 -12.95
C ASP A 16 7.72 -7.43 -11.73
N LEU A 17 8.14 -6.52 -10.85
CA LEU A 17 7.36 -6.13 -9.69
C LEU A 17 6.06 -5.42 -10.08
N LEU A 18 6.10 -4.55 -11.09
CA LEU A 18 4.91 -3.91 -11.65
C LEU A 18 3.96 -4.94 -12.27
N ALA A 19 4.48 -5.88 -13.05
CA ALA A 19 3.67 -6.94 -13.66
C ALA A 19 3.00 -7.79 -12.58
N TRP A 20 3.73 -8.19 -11.55
CA TRP A 20 3.15 -8.89 -10.40
C TRP A 20 2.02 -8.08 -9.74
N TYR A 21 2.23 -6.79 -9.53
CA TYR A 21 1.23 -5.88 -8.95
C TYR A 21 -0.02 -5.77 -9.81
N GLU A 22 0.15 -5.66 -11.14
CA GLU A 22 -0.97 -5.59 -12.07
C GLU A 22 -1.78 -6.90 -12.07
N ASP A 23 -1.11 -8.05 -12.15
CA ASP A 23 -1.75 -9.37 -12.21
C ASP A 23 -2.45 -9.75 -10.90
N ASN A 24 -1.86 -9.41 -9.76
CA ASN A 24 -2.34 -9.88 -8.46
C ASN A 24 -3.18 -8.86 -7.67
N LEU A 25 -3.05 -7.57 -7.96
CA LEU A 25 -3.79 -6.52 -7.26
C LEU A 25 -4.71 -5.73 -8.19
N CYS A 26 -4.20 -5.22 -9.32
CA CYS A 26 -5.03 -4.42 -10.23
C CYS A 26 -6.13 -5.25 -10.90
N ALA A 27 -5.82 -6.47 -11.33
CA ALA A 27 -6.78 -7.35 -11.99
C ALA A 27 -7.91 -7.82 -11.07
N VAL A 28 -7.67 -7.88 -9.76
CA VAL A 28 -8.59 -8.47 -8.78
C VAL A 28 -9.30 -7.40 -7.96
N GLY A 29 -8.57 -6.40 -7.46
CA GLY A 29 -9.05 -5.50 -6.42
C GLY A 29 -9.33 -6.25 -5.11
N ALA A 30 -9.99 -5.58 -4.17
CA ALA A 30 -10.38 -6.20 -2.91
C ALA A 30 -11.67 -5.59 -2.38
N ARG A 31 -12.54 -6.42 -1.79
CA ARG A 31 -13.74 -5.98 -1.10
C ARG A 31 -13.58 -6.19 0.40
N ASP A 32 -13.74 -5.15 1.18
CA ASP A 32 -13.62 -5.23 2.64
C ASP A 32 -14.87 -5.85 3.28
N PRO A 33 -14.81 -6.24 4.57
CA PRO A 33 -15.97 -6.82 5.27
C PRO A 33 -17.20 -5.90 5.36
N ARG A 34 -17.04 -4.60 5.11
CA ARG A 34 -18.11 -3.60 5.11
C ARG A 34 -18.66 -3.32 3.71
N ASP A 35 -18.31 -4.15 2.72
CA ASP A 35 -18.71 -4.02 1.32
C ASP A 35 -18.13 -2.79 0.60
N HIS A 36 -17.00 -2.25 1.06
CA HIS A 36 -16.24 -1.26 0.31
C HIS A 36 -15.27 -1.95 -0.65
N PHE A 37 -15.18 -1.43 -1.87
CA PHE A 37 -14.25 -1.94 -2.88
C PHE A 37 -12.98 -1.10 -2.92
N VAL A 38 -11.83 -1.75 -2.78
CA VAL A 38 -10.51 -1.13 -2.95
C VAL A 38 -10.01 -1.43 -4.35
N LYS A 39 -9.91 -0.39 -5.16
CA LYS A 39 -9.42 -0.48 -6.54
C LYS A 39 -7.94 -0.14 -6.60
N PHE A 40 -7.17 -1.07 -7.12
CA PHE A 40 -5.76 -0.85 -7.45
C PHE A 40 -5.63 -0.44 -8.90
N THR A 41 -4.75 0.54 -9.17
CA THR A 41 -4.43 0.97 -10.53
C THR A 41 -2.93 1.07 -10.71
N PRO A 42 -2.40 0.89 -11.94
CA PRO A 42 -0.95 0.94 -12.17
C PRO A 42 -0.29 2.24 -11.69
N GLU A 43 -0.99 3.37 -11.76
CA GLU A 43 -0.48 4.67 -11.33
C GLU A 43 -0.23 4.77 -9.84
N ARG A 44 -0.80 3.86 -9.04
CA ARG A 44 -0.54 3.80 -7.59
C ARG A 44 0.76 3.07 -7.25
N PHE A 45 1.24 2.23 -8.15
CA PHE A 45 2.43 1.42 -7.92
C PHE A 45 3.66 2.22 -7.42
N PRO A 46 4.08 3.32 -8.07
CA PRO A 46 5.24 4.09 -7.63
C PRO A 46 5.11 4.62 -6.19
N HIS A 47 3.90 5.02 -5.79
CA HIS A 47 3.63 5.49 -4.42
C HIS A 47 3.65 4.36 -3.40
N LEU A 48 3.10 3.20 -3.76
CA LEU A 48 3.02 2.07 -2.85
C LEU A 48 4.39 1.51 -2.48
N ILE A 49 5.35 1.54 -3.40
CA ILE A 49 6.75 1.15 -3.14
C ILE A 49 7.63 2.33 -2.71
N LYS A 50 7.08 3.55 -2.71
CA LYS A 50 7.82 4.80 -2.44
C LYS A 50 9.03 4.93 -3.37
N LEU A 51 8.77 4.92 -4.66
CA LEU A 51 9.79 5.06 -5.68
C LEU A 51 10.44 6.45 -5.61
N HIS A 52 11.76 6.49 -5.56
CA HIS A 52 12.53 7.73 -5.45
C HIS A 52 13.01 8.20 -6.81
N ARG A 53 13.28 9.50 -6.92
CA ARG A 53 14.03 10.06 -8.04
C ARG A 53 15.49 9.61 -7.97
N LYS A 54 16.11 9.48 -9.12
CA LYS A 54 17.55 9.19 -9.23
C LYS A 54 18.36 10.21 -8.43
N GLY A 55 19.27 9.72 -7.59
CA GLY A 55 20.14 10.54 -6.77
C GLY A 55 19.45 11.35 -5.66
N SER A 56 18.23 10.99 -5.26
CA SER A 56 17.45 11.70 -4.26
C SER A 56 16.57 10.75 -3.45
N ASN A 57 16.26 11.13 -2.21
CA ASN A 57 15.25 10.45 -1.38
C ASN A 57 13.82 10.99 -1.58
N LYS A 58 13.63 11.91 -2.55
CA LYS A 58 12.31 12.46 -2.86
C LYS A 58 11.54 11.50 -3.74
N GLU A 59 10.25 11.34 -3.47
CA GLU A 59 9.36 10.54 -4.32
C GLU A 59 9.26 11.10 -5.73
N VAL A 60 9.06 10.20 -6.69
CA VAL A 60 8.84 10.57 -8.09
C VAL A 60 7.55 11.37 -8.26
N LYS A 61 7.56 12.26 -9.24
CA LYS A 61 6.36 12.97 -9.71
C LYS A 61 5.80 12.28 -10.95
N SER A 62 4.55 12.59 -11.29
CA SER A 62 3.88 12.07 -12.49
C SER A 62 3.89 10.53 -12.57
N PRO A 63 3.16 9.84 -11.69
CA PRO A 63 3.19 8.38 -11.59
C PRO A 63 2.84 7.67 -12.90
N GLN A 64 1.97 8.24 -13.74
CA GLN A 64 1.64 7.68 -15.06
C GLN A 64 2.86 7.57 -15.98
N LYS A 65 3.68 8.63 -16.03
CA LYS A 65 4.92 8.63 -16.83
C LYS A 65 5.92 7.59 -16.30
N GLN A 66 5.98 7.41 -14.97
CA GLN A 66 6.86 6.42 -14.36
C GLN A 66 6.44 5.00 -14.71
N VAL A 67 5.15 4.69 -14.68
CA VAL A 67 4.61 3.39 -15.08
C VAL A 67 4.96 3.08 -16.53
N ILE A 68 4.78 4.04 -17.45
CA ILE A 68 5.16 3.87 -18.85
C ILE A 68 6.66 3.60 -18.97
N ALA A 69 7.50 4.37 -18.29
CA ALA A 69 8.95 4.21 -18.33
C ALA A 69 9.40 2.84 -17.78
N ILE A 70 8.77 2.35 -16.71
CA ILE A 70 9.04 1.02 -16.16
C ILE A 70 8.69 -0.06 -17.20
N ARG A 71 7.50 0.01 -17.81
CA ARG A 71 7.05 -0.97 -18.83
C ARG A 71 7.95 -1.00 -20.05
N GLU A 72 8.37 0.16 -20.54
CA GLU A 72 9.19 0.26 -21.72
C GLU A 72 10.66 -0.10 -21.49
N LYS A 73 11.05 -0.41 -20.25
CA LYS A 73 12.44 -0.72 -19.86
C LYS A 73 13.44 0.30 -20.42
N LYS A 74 13.07 1.57 -20.52
CA LYS A 74 13.95 2.64 -20.99
C LYS A 74 15.08 2.86 -19.97
N ARG A 75 16.12 2.02 -20.07
CA ARG A 75 17.39 2.25 -19.38
C ARG A 75 17.97 3.58 -19.91
N GLY A 76 18.21 4.50 -19.02
CA GLY A 76 18.87 5.78 -19.32
C GLY A 76 17.98 7.02 -19.28
N ASN A 77 16.67 6.90 -19.55
CA ASN A 77 15.74 8.04 -19.47
C ASN A 77 14.81 7.99 -18.24
N ALA A 78 14.86 6.92 -17.47
CA ALA A 78 14.09 6.80 -16.25
C ALA A 78 14.86 7.43 -15.09
N ASP A 79 14.29 8.50 -14.53
CA ASP A 79 14.85 9.22 -13.38
C ASP A 79 14.51 8.51 -12.06
N PHE A 80 14.80 7.19 -12.04
CA PHE A 80 14.54 6.34 -10.89
C PHE A 80 15.76 6.26 -9.98
N GLY A 81 15.51 6.45 -8.68
CA GLY A 81 16.41 6.06 -7.61
C GLY A 81 16.05 4.68 -7.07
N GLY A 82 16.18 4.51 -5.75
CA GLY A 82 15.72 3.32 -5.04
C GLY A 82 14.23 3.33 -4.75
N TYR A 83 13.78 2.29 -4.09
CA TYR A 83 12.44 2.15 -3.51
C TYR A 83 12.52 1.42 -2.17
N GLU A 84 11.45 1.48 -1.38
CA GLU A 84 11.40 0.76 -0.12
C GLU A 84 11.10 -0.73 -0.35
N CYS A 85 12.15 -1.55 -0.31
CA CYS A 85 12.07 -2.98 -0.62
C CYS A 85 11.08 -3.74 0.26
N GLU A 86 10.99 -3.43 1.55
CA GLU A 86 10.04 -4.10 2.45
C GLU A 86 8.59 -3.84 2.07
N ARG A 87 8.27 -2.68 1.52
CA ARG A 87 6.92 -2.41 1.01
C ARG A 87 6.59 -3.32 -0.17
N ALA A 88 7.52 -3.40 -1.13
CA ALA A 88 7.36 -4.24 -2.32
C ALA A 88 7.31 -5.72 -1.97
N GLN A 89 8.25 -6.20 -1.15
CA GLN A 89 8.32 -7.60 -0.73
C GLN A 89 7.06 -8.08 0.00
N THR A 90 6.37 -7.19 0.68
CA THR A 90 5.14 -7.48 1.43
C THR A 90 3.86 -7.14 0.66
N PHE A 91 3.91 -6.99 -0.66
CA PHE A 91 2.70 -6.85 -1.49
C PHE A 91 1.71 -8.01 -1.33
N PRO A 92 2.13 -9.29 -1.22
CA PRO A 92 1.20 -10.38 -0.96
C PRO A 92 0.37 -10.23 0.32
N TRP A 93 0.81 -9.38 1.26
CA TRP A 93 0.09 -9.12 2.50
C TRP A 93 -1.04 -8.10 2.37
N ILE A 94 -1.14 -7.41 1.23
CA ILE A 94 -2.14 -6.35 1.01
C ILE A 94 -3.55 -6.93 0.96
N LEU A 95 -3.78 -7.95 0.14
CA LEU A 95 -5.12 -8.55 0.02
C LEU A 95 -5.63 -9.12 1.35
N PRO A 96 -4.88 -9.93 2.10
CA PRO A 96 -5.31 -10.35 3.43
C PRO A 96 -5.62 -9.18 4.37
N ALA A 97 -4.87 -8.09 4.28
CA ALA A 97 -5.11 -6.91 5.13
C ALA A 97 -6.45 -6.23 4.83
N ILE A 98 -6.93 -6.29 3.60
CA ILE A 98 -8.21 -5.68 3.20
C ILE A 98 -9.37 -6.67 3.36
N LEU A 99 -9.19 -7.90 2.91
CA LEU A 99 -10.24 -8.92 2.91
C LEU A 99 -10.59 -9.42 4.33
N ARG A 100 -9.58 -9.53 5.18
CA ARG A 100 -9.69 -10.06 6.54
C ARG A 100 -8.85 -9.23 7.52
N PRO A 101 -9.16 -7.93 7.67
CA PRO A 101 -8.40 -7.06 8.55
C PRO A 101 -8.53 -7.51 10.01
N THR A 102 -7.52 -7.23 10.82
CA THR A 102 -7.65 -7.32 12.27
C THR A 102 -8.49 -6.17 12.79
N LYS A 103 -8.31 -4.99 12.18
CA LYS A 103 -9.18 -3.83 12.43
C LYS A 103 -9.19 -2.88 11.24
N ILE A 104 -10.26 -2.10 11.14
CA ILE A 104 -10.39 -0.99 10.20
C ILE A 104 -10.54 0.29 11.01
N LEU A 105 -9.77 1.30 10.66
CA LEU A 105 -9.80 2.63 11.27
C LEU A 105 -10.26 3.66 10.24
N GLU A 106 -11.11 4.59 10.66
CA GLU A 106 -11.52 5.73 9.84
C GLU A 106 -11.09 7.04 10.48
N LEU A 107 -10.75 8.01 9.65
CA LEU A 107 -10.39 9.35 10.07
C LEU A 107 -11.63 10.04 10.70
N ILE A 108 -11.48 10.56 11.92
CA ILE A 108 -12.57 11.20 12.66
C ILE A 108 -12.74 12.68 12.24
N ALA A 109 -11.61 13.39 12.08
CA ALA A 109 -11.58 14.81 11.80
C ALA A 109 -10.85 15.08 10.50
N GLN A 110 -11.22 16.17 9.82
CA GLN A 110 -10.42 16.65 8.70
C GLN A 110 -9.01 16.97 9.20
N PRO A 111 -7.97 16.56 8.49
CA PRO A 111 -6.62 16.85 8.89
C PRO A 111 -6.41 18.35 8.95
N LEU A 112 -5.71 18.81 9.99
CA LEU A 112 -5.17 20.17 10.04
C LEU A 112 -4.35 20.43 8.77
N ILE A 113 -4.32 21.67 8.32
CA ILE A 113 -3.56 22.13 7.15
C ILE A 113 -2.16 21.48 7.14
N GLY A 114 -1.81 20.74 6.10
CA GLY A 114 -0.55 19.99 5.98
C GLY A 114 -0.65 18.49 6.17
N ALA A 115 -1.77 17.95 6.62
CA ALA A 115 -1.99 16.49 6.73
C ALA A 115 -2.57 15.86 5.45
N GLU A 116 -2.24 16.40 4.30
CA GLU A 116 -2.68 15.92 2.97
C GLU A 116 -2.29 14.45 2.67
N LYS A 117 -1.50 13.85 3.56
CA LYS A 117 -0.99 12.47 3.43
C LYS A 117 -1.73 11.45 4.29
N THR A 118 -2.65 11.85 5.15
CA THR A 118 -3.46 10.91 5.92
C THR A 118 -4.59 10.37 5.06
N GLY A 119 -4.63 9.06 4.89
CA GLY A 119 -5.76 8.41 4.21
C GLY A 119 -7.01 8.41 5.08
N ASP A 120 -8.16 8.26 4.45
CA ASP A 120 -9.46 8.26 5.13
C ASP A 120 -9.73 6.95 5.88
N VAL A 121 -9.17 5.85 5.39
CA VAL A 121 -9.38 4.49 5.92
C VAL A 121 -8.05 3.74 6.01
N LEU A 122 -7.80 3.13 7.16
CA LEU A 122 -6.64 2.28 7.39
C LEU A 122 -7.09 0.84 7.64
N TYR A 123 -6.59 -0.07 6.82
CA TYR A 123 -6.70 -1.50 7.05
C TYR A 123 -5.46 -1.97 7.80
N VAL A 124 -5.66 -2.57 8.95
CA VAL A 124 -4.59 -3.10 9.81
C VAL A 124 -4.76 -4.60 9.91
N LYS A 125 -3.78 -5.34 9.45
CA LYS A 125 -3.71 -6.80 9.61
C LYS A 125 -2.55 -7.16 10.50
N GLU A 126 -2.84 -7.89 11.55
CA GLU A 126 -1.85 -8.56 12.38
C GLU A 126 -1.69 -10.00 11.89
N PHE A 127 -0.44 -10.39 11.68
CA PHE A 127 -0.09 -11.77 11.34
C PHE A 127 0.56 -12.48 12.54
N GLU A 128 0.49 -13.79 12.55
CA GLU A 128 1.25 -14.59 13.49
C GLU A 128 2.75 -14.23 13.45
N ASN A 129 3.36 -14.11 14.61
CA ASN A 129 4.79 -13.80 14.69
C ASN A 129 5.61 -15.01 14.24
N THR A 130 6.13 -14.96 13.04
CA THR A 130 6.94 -16.02 12.41
C THR A 130 8.40 -15.63 12.34
N GLN A 131 9.04 -15.19 13.42
CA GLN A 131 10.49 -14.83 13.45
C GLN A 131 10.88 -13.69 12.50
N ARG A 132 9.91 -12.93 11.98
CA ARG A 132 10.14 -11.82 11.06
C ARG A 132 9.99 -10.50 11.80
N ARG A 133 10.77 -9.51 11.39
CA ARG A 133 10.76 -8.16 11.96
C ARG A 133 9.37 -7.51 11.98
N TYR A 134 8.57 -7.76 10.94
CA TYR A 134 7.27 -7.11 10.79
C TYR A 134 6.12 -8.08 11.10
N ARG A 135 5.22 -7.62 11.97
CA ARG A 135 4.03 -8.35 12.39
C ARG A 135 2.75 -7.81 11.76
N PHE A 136 2.76 -6.53 11.37
CA PHE A 136 1.59 -5.85 10.84
C PHE A 136 1.77 -5.46 9.39
N LYS A 137 0.68 -5.51 8.61
CA LYS A 137 0.54 -4.81 7.33
C LYS A 137 -0.52 -3.74 7.47
N ILE A 138 -0.18 -2.54 7.05
CA ILE A 138 -1.08 -1.40 7.04
C ILE A 138 -1.27 -0.98 5.60
N VAL A 139 -2.54 -0.85 5.18
CA VAL A 139 -2.93 -0.32 3.89
C VAL A 139 -3.77 0.92 4.13
N VAL A 140 -3.26 2.05 3.67
CA VAL A 140 -3.91 3.35 3.81
C VAL A 140 -4.64 3.66 2.52
N CYS A 141 -5.93 3.93 2.61
CA CYS A 141 -6.79 4.19 1.47
C CYS A 141 -7.49 5.55 1.59
N ARG A 142 -7.88 6.10 0.44
CA ARG A 142 -8.68 7.32 0.31
C ARG A 142 -10.03 6.95 -0.29
N LYS A 143 -11.10 7.52 0.25
CA LYS A 143 -12.45 7.44 -0.35
C LYS A 143 -12.51 8.32 -1.61
N VAL A 144 -12.91 7.73 -2.72
CA VAL A 144 -13.15 8.45 -3.98
C VAL A 144 -14.63 8.42 -4.38
N ALA A 145 -15.41 7.52 -3.76
CA ALA A 145 -16.85 7.44 -3.84
C ALA A 145 -17.37 6.73 -2.57
N PRO A 146 -18.68 6.71 -2.29
CA PRO A 146 -19.23 6.18 -1.01
C PRO A 146 -18.75 4.79 -0.62
N LYS A 147 -18.59 3.88 -1.59
CA LYS A 147 -18.11 2.51 -1.37
C LYS A 147 -16.86 2.17 -2.20
N LEU A 148 -16.15 3.19 -2.69
CA LEU A 148 -14.97 3.02 -3.51
C LEU A 148 -13.76 3.70 -2.88
N LEU A 149 -12.72 2.92 -2.67
CA LEU A 149 -11.45 3.33 -2.08
C LEU A 149 -10.31 3.11 -3.07
N VAL A 150 -9.28 3.93 -2.97
CA VAL A 150 -8.01 3.72 -3.68
C VAL A 150 -6.85 3.72 -2.68
N PRO A 151 -5.85 2.85 -2.85
CA PRO A 151 -4.71 2.83 -1.95
C PRO A 151 -3.85 4.09 -2.14
N VAL A 152 -3.40 4.67 -1.05
CA VAL A 152 -2.48 5.80 -1.02
C VAL A 152 -1.08 5.35 -0.69
N THR A 153 -0.95 4.50 0.33
CA THR A 153 0.32 3.91 0.76
C THR A 153 0.08 2.57 1.44
N CYS A 154 1.12 1.76 1.51
CA CYS A 154 1.10 0.53 2.30
C CYS A 154 2.48 0.31 2.90
N HIS A 155 2.54 -0.25 4.09
CA HIS A 155 3.81 -0.54 4.74
C HIS A 155 3.69 -1.67 5.77
N PRO A 156 4.73 -2.48 5.91
CA PRO A 156 4.84 -3.39 7.03
C PRO A 156 5.26 -2.62 8.28
N ARG A 157 4.84 -3.07 9.46
CA ARG A 157 5.18 -2.47 10.75
C ARG A 157 5.45 -3.53 11.81
N GLU A 158 6.33 -3.20 12.75
CA GLU A 158 6.55 -3.99 13.96
C GLU A 158 5.39 -3.78 14.94
N HIS A 159 4.89 -2.56 14.99
CA HIS A 159 3.81 -2.12 15.87
C HIS A 159 2.77 -1.31 15.09
N ALA A 160 1.51 -1.46 15.48
CA ALA A 160 0.40 -0.68 14.93
C ALA A 160 -0.17 0.22 16.02
N ARG A 161 0.34 1.45 16.12
CA ARG A 161 -0.16 2.48 17.04
C ARG A 161 -0.80 3.60 16.25
N TYR A 162 -2.02 3.97 16.64
CA TYR A 162 -2.78 5.06 16.04
C TYR A 162 -3.32 5.97 17.11
N SER A 163 -3.34 7.26 16.81
CA SER A 163 -3.93 8.24 17.70
C SER A 163 -5.45 8.07 17.74
N PRO A 164 -6.07 7.80 18.90
CA PRO A 164 -7.52 7.69 19.04
C PRO A 164 -8.23 9.03 18.83
N THR A 165 -7.51 10.14 18.80
CA THR A 165 -8.07 11.45 18.49
C THR A 165 -8.17 11.71 16.98
N GLN A 166 -7.43 10.97 16.16
CA GLN A 166 -7.44 11.08 14.70
C GLN A 166 -8.28 10.00 14.03
N TYR A 167 -8.27 8.80 14.59
CA TYR A 167 -8.92 7.63 14.00
C TYR A 167 -9.84 6.94 15.00
N LYS A 168 -11.00 6.53 14.52
CA LYS A 168 -11.90 5.62 15.24
C LYS A 168 -11.87 4.23 14.62
N GLN A 169 -11.96 3.21 15.46
CA GLN A 169 -12.12 1.84 14.99
C GLN A 169 -13.56 1.62 14.55
N VAL A 170 -13.74 1.13 13.32
CA VAL A 170 -15.05 0.86 12.70
C VAL A 170 -15.25 -0.62 12.36
N TRP A 171 -14.23 -1.45 12.60
CA TRP A 171 -14.27 -2.91 12.40
C TRP A 171 -13.21 -3.59 13.27
N PRO A 172 -13.42 -4.77 13.83
CA PRO A 172 -14.65 -5.33 14.30
C PRO A 172 -15.24 -4.45 15.31
#